data_f2ec4bf570266868026c5145a093b072
#
_entry.id   f2ec4bf570266868026c5145a093b072
#
_cell.length_a   1.000
_cell.length_b   1.000
_cell.length_c   1.000
_cell.angle_alpha   90.00
_cell.angle_beta   90.00
_cell.angle_gamma   90.00
#
_symmetry.space_group_name_H-M   'P 1'
#
loop_
_entity.id
_entity.type
_entity.pdbx_description
1 polymer ?
#
loop_
_entity_poly.entity_id
_entity_poly.type
_entity_poly.pdbx_seq_one_letter_code
_entity_poly.pdbx_strand_id
1 'polypeptide(L)'
;MKKILIFIDWYTPAFKAGGPISSIYNLTHFLEEEINFYIVTSNKDLNSKKELHGIKTNAWQQINKSKVIYLDERSQNQKMLRKIINEIKPDKIYL
;
A
#
# COMPACT_ATOMS: atom_id res chain seq x y z
N MET A 1 -7.09 14.11 -11.44
CA MET A 1 -7.71 13.09 -10.57
C MET A 1 -7.19 13.26 -9.15
N LYS A 2 -8.04 13.03 -8.19
CA LYS A 2 -7.63 13.06 -6.79
C LYS A 2 -6.65 11.94 -6.47
N LYS A 3 -5.73 12.23 -5.56
CA LYS A 3 -4.76 11.25 -5.06
C LYS A 3 -5.13 10.91 -3.62
N ILE A 4 -5.29 9.62 -3.35
CA ILE A 4 -5.56 9.13 -2.00
C ILE A 4 -4.43 8.20 -1.62
N LEU A 5 -3.81 8.49 -0.48
CA LEU A 5 -2.74 7.70 0.10
C LEU A 5 -3.31 6.87 1.24
N ILE A 6 -3.13 5.55 1.18
CA ILE A 6 -3.65 4.60 2.16
C ILE A 6 -2.49 3.90 2.84
N PHE A 7 -2.47 3.93 4.17
CA PHE A 7 -1.55 3.13 4.98
C PHE A 7 -2.32 1.93 5.53
N ILE A 8 -1.89 0.74 5.19
CA ILE A 8 -2.50 -0.50 5.64
C ILE A 8 -1.39 -1.47 6.03
N ASP A 9 -1.59 -2.22 7.12
CA ASP A 9 -0.56 -3.10 7.65
C ASP A 9 -0.19 -4.22 6.68
N TRP A 10 -1.17 -4.79 6.00
CA TRP A 10 -0.97 -5.88 5.04
C TRP A 10 -1.83 -5.64 3.81
N TYR A 11 -1.30 -5.98 2.64
CA TYR A 11 -2.03 -5.83 1.39
C TYR A 11 -1.70 -6.99 0.44
N THR A 12 -2.54 -7.22 -0.56
CA THR A 12 -2.33 -8.28 -1.53
C THR A 12 -0.90 -8.23 -2.13
N PRO A 13 -0.18 -9.32 -2.33
CA PRO A 13 -0.60 -10.71 -2.22
C PRO A 13 -0.69 -11.29 -0.81
N ALA A 14 -0.44 -10.51 0.24
CA ALA A 14 -0.72 -10.93 1.60
C ALA A 14 -2.22 -11.23 1.74
N PHE A 15 -2.59 -12.23 2.53
CA PHE A 15 -3.99 -12.66 2.63
C PHE A 15 -4.44 -13.03 4.04
N LYS A 16 -3.49 -13.25 4.96
CA LYS A 16 -3.82 -13.78 6.28
C LYS A 16 -4.69 -12.85 7.13
N ALA A 17 -4.57 -11.53 6.92
CA ALA A 17 -5.41 -10.56 7.62
C ALA A 17 -6.85 -10.51 7.08
N GLY A 18 -7.11 -11.08 5.92
CA GLY A 18 -8.46 -11.28 5.38
C GLY A 18 -9.22 -10.01 5.01
N GLY A 19 -10.29 -9.73 5.76
CA GLY A 19 -11.26 -8.70 5.45
C GLY A 19 -10.72 -7.31 5.07
N PRO A 20 -9.83 -6.70 5.87
CA PRO A 20 -9.28 -5.37 5.53
C PRO A 20 -8.59 -5.32 4.18
N ILE A 21 -7.85 -6.38 3.83
CA ILE A 21 -7.14 -6.46 2.54
C ILE A 21 -8.15 -6.51 1.40
N SER A 22 -9.15 -7.38 1.51
CA SER A 22 -10.19 -7.53 0.48
C SER A 22 -11.00 -6.26 0.32
N SER A 23 -11.35 -5.60 1.42
CA SER A 23 -12.14 -4.37 1.40
C SER A 23 -11.42 -3.25 0.65
N ILE A 24 -10.14 -3.03 0.95
CA ILE A 24 -9.35 -1.99 0.28
C ILE A 24 -9.11 -2.36 -1.18
N TYR A 25 -8.79 -3.61 -1.46
CA TYR A 25 -8.60 -4.07 -2.84
C TYR A 25 -9.84 -3.83 -3.69
N ASN A 26 -11.01 -4.21 -3.20
CA ASN A 26 -12.27 -4.05 -3.93
C ASN A 26 -12.64 -2.57 -4.10
N LEU A 27 -12.47 -1.77 -3.05
CA LEU A 27 -12.76 -0.34 -3.11
C LEU A 27 -11.87 0.37 -4.13
N THR A 28 -10.56 0.15 -4.08
CA THR A 28 -9.62 0.79 -4.99
C THR A 28 -9.84 0.34 -6.43
N HIS A 29 -10.12 -0.94 -6.64
CA HIS A 29 -10.43 -1.46 -7.96
C HIS A 29 -11.71 -0.84 -8.54
N PHE A 30 -12.73 -0.66 -7.71
CA PHE A 30 -14.00 -0.06 -8.12
C PHE A 30 -13.84 1.41 -8.52
N LEU A 31 -12.98 2.17 -7.84
CA LEU A 31 -12.82 3.61 -8.04
C LEU A 31 -11.58 4.00 -8.86
N GLU A 32 -10.82 3.05 -9.37
CA GLU A 32 -9.52 3.33 -10.00
C GLU A 32 -9.58 4.21 -11.25
N GLU A 33 -10.73 4.29 -11.90
CA GLU A 33 -10.90 5.18 -13.06
C GLU A 33 -11.05 6.65 -12.66
N GLU A 34 -11.44 6.91 -11.40
CA GLU A 34 -11.74 8.25 -10.91
C GLU A 34 -10.70 8.77 -9.92
N ILE A 35 -9.97 7.88 -9.26
CA ILE A 35 -9.07 8.21 -8.16
C ILE A 35 -7.73 7.50 -8.37
N ASN A 36 -6.64 8.22 -8.14
CA ASN A 36 -5.31 7.65 -8.08
C ASN A 36 -5.03 7.18 -6.66
N PHE A 37 -4.94 5.87 -6.46
CA PHE A 37 -4.63 5.29 -5.16
C PHE A 37 -3.14 4.97 -5.04
N TYR A 38 -2.59 5.36 -3.90
CA TYR A 38 -1.22 5.03 -3.50
C TYR A 38 -1.30 4.30 -2.16
N ILE A 39 -0.80 3.08 -2.12
CA ILE A 39 -0.93 2.21 -0.94
C ILE A 39 0.45 1.93 -0.38
N VAL A 40 0.62 2.17 0.92
CA VAL A 40 1.85 1.89 1.65
C VAL A 40 1.57 0.75 2.62
N THR A 41 2.34 -0.31 2.53
CA THR A 41 2.09 -1.52 3.30
C THR A 41 3.39 -2.23 3.64
N SER A 42 3.31 -3.31 4.43
CA SER A 42 4.45 -4.15 4.77
C SER A 42 4.80 -5.09 3.62
N ASN A 43 6.08 -5.46 3.53
CA ASN A 43 6.53 -6.49 2.59
C ASN A 43 6.32 -7.92 3.10
N LYS A 44 5.64 -8.08 4.25
CA LYS A 44 5.37 -9.39 4.86
C LYS A 44 3.89 -9.56 5.14
N ASP A 45 3.44 -10.81 5.18
CA ASP A 45 2.08 -11.14 5.61
C ASP A 45 2.01 -11.20 7.13
N LEU A 46 0.79 -11.23 7.67
CA LEU A 46 0.51 -11.36 9.10
C LEU A 46 1.24 -12.58 9.67
N ASN A 47 2.00 -12.35 10.75
CA ASN A 47 2.77 -13.39 11.44
C ASN A 47 3.80 -14.13 10.57
N SER A 48 4.20 -13.53 9.46
CA SER A 48 5.24 -14.08 8.59
C SER A 48 6.55 -13.36 8.80
N LYS A 49 7.65 -14.10 8.81
CA LYS A 49 9.01 -13.53 8.88
C LYS A 49 9.65 -13.39 7.50
N LYS A 50 9.07 -14.03 6.49
CA LYS A 50 9.57 -13.99 5.12
C LYS A 50 8.86 -12.91 4.33
N GLU A 51 9.59 -12.31 3.39
CA GLU A 51 9.01 -11.36 2.45
C GLU A 51 7.97 -12.03 1.55
N LEU A 52 6.98 -11.26 1.15
CA LEU A 52 5.99 -11.71 0.18
C LEU A 52 6.65 -12.09 -1.14
N HIS A 53 6.17 -13.17 -1.74
CA HIS A 53 6.71 -13.66 -3.01
C HIS A 53 6.19 -12.79 -4.17
N GLY A 54 7.08 -12.50 -5.12
CA GLY A 54 6.68 -11.81 -6.34
C GLY A 54 6.55 -10.30 -6.24
N ILE A 55 6.97 -9.70 -5.12
CA ILE A 55 6.97 -8.24 -4.96
C ILE A 55 8.40 -7.70 -4.89
N LYS A 56 8.55 -6.39 -5.13
CA LYS A 56 9.80 -5.68 -4.91
C LYS A 56 9.70 -4.84 -3.65
N THR A 57 10.65 -5.01 -2.73
CA THR A 57 10.68 -4.26 -1.48
C THR A 57 11.13 -2.81 -1.73
N ASN A 58 10.47 -1.86 -1.06
CA ASN A 58 10.80 -0.43 -1.07
C ASN A 58 10.74 0.22 -2.47
N ALA A 59 9.93 -0.33 -3.35
CA ALA A 59 9.74 0.21 -4.69
C ALA A 59 8.26 0.25 -5.06
N TRP A 60 7.83 1.30 -5.73
CA TRP A 60 6.45 1.41 -6.20
C TRP A 60 6.17 0.39 -7.29
N GLN A 61 5.06 -0.30 -7.15
CA GLN A 61 4.58 -1.31 -8.08
C GLN A 61 3.13 -1.04 -8.40
N GLN A 62 2.63 -1.64 -9.47
CA GLN A 62 1.25 -1.44 -9.87
C GLN A 62 0.42 -2.69 -9.63
N ILE A 63 -0.72 -2.53 -8.96
CA ILE A 63 -1.75 -3.56 -8.81
C ILE A 63 -3.04 -2.97 -9.38
N ASN A 64 -3.52 -3.53 -10.48
CA ASN A 64 -4.55 -2.91 -11.31
C ASN A 64 -4.05 -1.50 -11.69
N LYS A 65 -4.78 -0.44 -11.37
CA LYS A 65 -4.35 0.95 -11.58
C LYS A 65 -3.81 1.62 -10.31
N SER A 66 -3.84 0.92 -9.19
CA SER A 66 -3.28 1.43 -7.93
C SER A 66 -1.78 1.24 -7.89
N LYS A 67 -1.09 2.14 -7.21
CA LYS A 67 0.34 2.02 -6.95
C LYS A 67 0.56 1.60 -5.51
N VAL A 68 1.42 0.61 -5.31
CA VAL A 68 1.66 0.01 -4.00
C VAL A 68 3.15 -0.02 -3.73
N ILE A 69 3.56 0.39 -2.54
CA ILE A 69 4.93 0.21 -2.07
C ILE A 69 4.91 -0.70 -0.84
N TYR A 70 5.73 -1.75 -0.90
CA TYR A 70 5.87 -2.72 0.18
C TYR A 70 7.17 -2.41 0.92
N LEU A 71 7.03 -1.91 2.13
CA LEU A 71 8.17 -1.46 2.93
C LEU A 71 8.68 -2.58 3.82
N ASP A 72 10.00 -2.73 3.89
CA ASP A 72 10.61 -3.58 4.89
C ASP A 72 10.48 -2.93 6.29
N GLU A 73 10.83 -3.68 7.31
CA GLU A 73 10.66 -3.25 8.70
C GLU A 73 11.45 -1.97 9.01
N ARG A 74 12.65 -1.84 8.45
CA ARG A 74 13.50 -0.66 8.66
C ARG A 74 12.92 0.60 8.03
N SER A 75 12.21 0.44 6.92
CA SER A 75 11.63 1.56 6.18
C SER A 75 10.25 1.98 6.69
N GLN A 76 9.68 1.24 7.65
CA GLN A 76 8.41 1.58 8.27
C GLN A 76 8.64 2.56 9.41
N ASN A 77 8.99 3.80 9.08
CA ASN A 77 9.31 4.83 10.04
C ASN A 77 8.78 6.20 9.59
N GLN A 78 8.79 7.17 10.50
CA GLN A 78 8.25 8.50 10.24
C GLN A 78 8.97 9.23 9.10
N LYS A 79 10.28 9.06 9.00
CA LYS A 79 11.08 9.69 7.96
C LYS A 79 10.63 9.24 6.57
N MET A 80 10.43 7.93 6.40
CA MET A 80 9.95 7.37 5.13
C MET A 80 8.53 7.82 4.83
N LEU A 81 7.64 7.83 5.83
CA LEU A 81 6.27 8.29 5.66
C LEU A 81 6.21 9.74 5.20
N ARG A 82 7.01 10.61 5.80
CA ARG A 82 7.11 12.02 5.38
C ARG A 82 7.61 12.16 3.96
N LYS A 83 8.61 11.37 3.60
CA LYS A 83 9.14 11.35 2.24
C LYS A 83 8.08 10.98 1.22
N ILE A 84 7.33 9.93 1.50
CA ILE A 84 6.24 9.46 0.63
C ILE A 84 5.15 10.54 0.50
N ILE A 85 4.72 11.12 1.62
CA ILE A 85 3.70 12.17 1.62
C ILE A 85 4.16 13.37 0.79
N ASN A 86 5.42 13.78 0.96
CA ASN A 86 5.97 14.92 0.21
C ASN A 86 6.12 14.65 -1.28
N GLU A 87 6.43 13.41 -1.67
CA GLU A 87 6.53 13.01 -3.07
C GLU A 87 5.18 12.91 -3.75
N ILE A 88 4.22 12.28 -3.08
CA ILE A 88 2.88 12.02 -3.65
C ILE A 88 1.99 13.26 -3.59
N LYS A 89 2.07 14.02 -2.49
CA LYS A 89 1.19 15.16 -2.23
C LYS A 89 -0.28 14.77 -2.34
N PRO A 90 -0.74 13.83 -1.50
CA PRO A 90 -2.10 13.31 -1.61
C PRO A 90 -3.14 14.35 -1.21
N ASP A 91 -4.33 14.23 -1.79
CA ASP A 91 -5.49 15.04 -1.38
C ASP A 91 -6.06 14.54 -0.07
N LYS A 92 -6.00 13.24 0.17
CA LYS A 92 -6.44 12.61 1.43
C LYS A 92 -5.51 11.47 1.83
N ILE A 93 -5.45 11.23 3.13
CA ILE A 93 -4.66 10.15 3.73
C ILE A 93 -5.59 9.31 4.61
N TYR A 94 -5.56 7.99 4.42
CA TYR A 94 -6.24 7.03 5.27
C TYR A 94 -5.20 6.20 6.01
N LEU A 95 -5.42 6.03 7.28
CA LEU A 95 -4.55 5.25 8.16
C LEU A 95 -5.22 3.96 8.62
#